data_513f76cde0c0642353abb574c5b548fa
#
_entry.id   513f76cde0c0642353abb574c5b548fa
#
_cell.length_a   1.000
_cell.length_b   1.000
_cell.length_c   1.000
_cell.angle_alpha   90.00
_cell.angle_beta   90.00
_cell.angle_gamma   90.00
#
_symmetry.space_group_name_H-M   'P 1'
#
loop_
_entity.id
_entity.type
_entity.pdbx_description
1 polymer ?
#
loop_
_entity_poly.entity_id
_entity_poly.type
_entity_poly.pdbx_seq_one_letter_code
_entity_poly.pdbx_strand_id
1 'polypeptide(L)'
;FVMRPLCSQLEKSGLDILNLSYNTLSPDRAAIFKQIDNFINDKNTALVCHSMGGLVARAYLAANSQQSQNVTKVITLGTPHKGSHIARRMQQKGFDVFLKNSVEFLLTENGDWPFNAKLYSIAGDLPIGLMPLIAKGSQSDGTVLIDETKLKGMAEHKVFHLSHTSMIYSRQVMNYIVELLV
;
A
#
# COMPACT_ATOMS: atom_id res chain seq x y z
N PHE A 1 6.41 12.81 -0.49
CA PHE A 1 7.49 13.21 0.46
C PHE A 1 7.72 12.17 1.56
N VAL A 2 6.70 11.43 2.00
CA VAL A 2 6.76 10.52 3.15
C VAL A 2 7.69 9.33 2.90
N MET A 3 7.74 8.83 1.66
CA MET A 3 8.55 7.67 1.26
C MET A 3 10.03 7.98 0.95
N ARG A 4 10.46 9.24 1.04
CA ARG A 4 11.84 9.64 0.71
C ARG A 4 12.94 8.83 1.39
N PRO A 5 12.87 8.51 2.72
CA PRO A 5 13.93 7.73 3.37
C PRO A 5 14.06 6.33 2.77
N LEU A 6 12.94 5.67 2.47
CA LEU A 6 12.94 4.38 1.80
C LEU A 6 13.48 4.48 0.37
N CYS A 7 13.04 5.48 -0.41
CA CYS A 7 13.56 5.71 -1.76
C CYS A 7 15.09 5.88 -1.75
N SER A 8 15.61 6.71 -0.84
CA SER A 8 17.07 6.91 -0.71
C SER A 8 17.82 5.61 -0.35
N GLN A 9 17.23 4.74 0.46
CA GLN A 9 17.84 3.45 0.77
C GLN A 9 17.87 2.52 -0.45
N LEU A 10 16.78 2.51 -1.23
CA LEU A 10 16.67 1.68 -2.44
C LEU A 10 17.62 2.18 -3.55
N GLU A 11 17.74 3.48 -3.73
CA GLU A 11 18.71 4.10 -4.65
C GLU A 11 20.15 3.70 -4.32
N LYS A 12 20.51 3.69 -3.03
CA LYS A 12 21.83 3.22 -2.56
C LYS A 12 22.09 1.74 -2.85
N SER A 13 21.02 0.95 -3.00
CA SER A 13 21.11 -0.47 -3.40
C SER A 13 21.16 -0.64 -4.92
N GLY A 14 21.31 0.44 -5.70
CA GLY A 14 21.46 0.41 -7.15
C GLY A 14 20.14 0.31 -7.92
N LEU A 15 19.01 0.55 -7.27
CA LEU A 15 17.69 0.51 -7.92
C LEU A 15 17.33 1.90 -8.50
N ASP A 16 16.74 1.89 -9.70
CA ASP A 16 16.13 3.07 -10.30
C ASP A 16 14.75 3.33 -9.66
N ILE A 17 14.49 4.55 -9.19
CA ILE A 17 13.34 4.85 -8.35
C ILE A 17 12.45 5.96 -8.92
N LEU A 18 11.16 5.68 -9.04
CA LEU A 18 10.12 6.69 -9.18
C LEU A 18 9.41 6.90 -7.84
N ASN A 19 9.65 8.04 -7.21
CA ASN A 19 8.88 8.44 -6.02
C ASN A 19 7.58 9.14 -6.45
N LEU A 20 6.54 8.35 -6.67
CA LEU A 20 5.23 8.83 -7.11
C LEU A 20 4.51 9.58 -5.98
N SER A 21 4.08 10.81 -6.27
CA SER A 21 3.28 11.62 -5.34
C SER A 21 1.99 12.05 -6.00
N TYR A 22 0.87 11.90 -5.31
CA TYR A 22 -0.45 12.28 -5.78
C TYR A 22 -1.34 12.77 -4.63
N ASN A 23 -2.43 13.45 -4.97
CA ASN A 23 -3.42 13.87 -3.99
C ASN A 23 -4.22 12.66 -3.49
N THR A 24 -4.00 12.27 -2.25
CA THR A 24 -4.66 11.08 -1.65
C THR A 24 -6.15 11.25 -1.41
N LEU A 25 -6.66 12.48 -1.31
CA LEU A 25 -8.09 12.76 -1.13
C LEU A 25 -8.86 12.75 -2.45
N SER A 26 -8.19 13.00 -3.58
CA SER A 26 -8.77 13.01 -4.91
C SER A 26 -7.73 12.52 -5.92
N PRO A 27 -7.44 11.22 -5.94
CA PRO A 27 -6.43 10.65 -6.84
C PRO A 27 -6.90 10.70 -8.29
N ASP A 28 -6.10 11.31 -9.16
CA ASP A 28 -6.29 11.23 -10.61
C ASP A 28 -5.69 9.92 -11.12
N ARG A 29 -6.55 8.94 -11.30
CA ARG A 29 -6.20 7.58 -11.72
C ARG A 29 -5.43 7.55 -13.04
N ALA A 30 -5.91 8.30 -14.03
CA ALA A 30 -5.30 8.32 -15.36
C ALA A 30 -3.90 8.93 -15.34
N ALA A 31 -3.73 10.04 -14.62
CA ALA A 31 -2.43 10.67 -14.46
C ALA A 31 -1.44 9.79 -13.69
N ILE A 32 -1.90 9.10 -12.63
CA ILE A 32 -1.09 8.16 -11.85
C ILE A 32 -0.63 6.99 -12.75
N PHE A 33 -1.56 6.34 -13.45
CA PHE A 33 -1.26 5.18 -14.27
C PHE A 33 -0.30 5.53 -15.42
N LYS A 34 -0.49 6.68 -16.07
CA LYS A 34 0.41 7.18 -17.09
C LYS A 34 1.84 7.40 -16.57
N GLN A 35 2.00 7.92 -15.36
CA GLN A 35 3.33 8.10 -14.76
C GLN A 35 4.00 6.75 -14.47
N ILE A 36 3.24 5.76 -14.00
CA ILE A 36 3.74 4.40 -13.76
C ILE A 36 4.15 3.77 -15.09
N ASP A 37 3.31 3.79 -16.11
CA ASP A 37 3.60 3.23 -17.44
C ASP A 37 4.87 3.85 -18.05
N ASN A 38 5.01 5.17 -17.98
CA ASN A 38 6.20 5.88 -18.50
C ASN A 38 7.50 5.49 -17.77
N PHE A 39 7.41 5.19 -16.47
CA PHE A 39 8.58 4.76 -15.69
C PHE A 39 8.94 3.31 -15.97
N ILE A 40 7.96 2.42 -16.07
CA ILE A 40 8.17 0.99 -16.36
C ILE A 40 8.90 0.83 -17.68
N ASN A 41 8.39 1.41 -18.77
CA ASN A 41 9.03 1.43 -20.09
C ASN A 41 9.72 0.09 -20.42
N ASP A 42 8.95 -1.00 -20.36
CA ASP A 42 9.38 -2.41 -20.60
C ASP A 42 10.42 -2.98 -19.61
N LYS A 43 10.72 -2.29 -18.52
CA LYS A 43 11.61 -2.79 -17.46
C LYS A 43 10.85 -3.62 -16.43
N ASN A 44 11.47 -4.71 -15.97
CA ASN A 44 10.98 -5.42 -14.77
C ASN A 44 10.93 -4.46 -13.57
N THR A 45 9.76 -4.31 -13.00
CA THR A 45 9.48 -3.29 -11.99
C THR A 45 8.85 -3.91 -10.76
N ALA A 46 9.11 -3.32 -9.60
CA ALA A 46 8.40 -3.58 -8.35
C ALA A 46 7.67 -2.32 -7.89
N LEU A 47 6.46 -2.50 -7.35
CA LEU A 47 5.69 -1.41 -6.74
C LEU A 47 5.82 -1.52 -5.21
N VAL A 48 6.37 -0.49 -4.56
CA VAL A 48 6.45 -0.39 -3.11
C VAL A 48 5.48 0.69 -2.63
N CYS A 49 4.49 0.29 -1.86
CA CYS A 49 3.31 1.11 -1.58
C CYS A 49 3.03 1.21 -0.09
N HIS A 50 2.64 2.38 0.39
CA HIS A 50 2.17 2.59 1.76
C HIS A 50 0.68 2.88 1.79
N SER A 51 -0.04 2.26 2.73
CA SER A 51 -1.46 2.54 3.00
C SER A 51 -2.33 2.41 1.73
N MET A 52 -3.09 3.43 1.39
CA MET A 52 -3.93 3.48 0.19
C MET A 52 -3.14 3.25 -1.11
N GLY A 53 -1.84 3.53 -1.14
CA GLY A 53 -1.00 3.28 -2.31
C GLY A 53 -1.04 1.84 -2.81
N GLY A 54 -1.19 0.85 -1.91
CA GLY A 54 -1.35 -0.54 -2.31
C GLY A 54 -2.68 -0.84 -3.02
N LEU A 55 -3.74 -0.11 -2.69
CA LEU A 55 -5.02 -0.21 -3.40
C LEU A 55 -4.94 0.43 -4.79
N VAL A 56 -4.20 1.53 -4.91
CA VAL A 56 -3.90 2.15 -6.22
C VAL A 56 -3.08 1.18 -7.09
N ALA A 57 -2.08 0.51 -6.53
CA ALA A 57 -1.31 -0.53 -7.23
C ALA A 57 -2.19 -1.69 -7.72
N ARG A 58 -3.16 -2.14 -6.90
CA ARG A 58 -4.15 -3.15 -7.33
C ARG A 58 -4.99 -2.66 -8.49
N ALA A 59 -5.49 -1.43 -8.42
CA ALA A 59 -6.29 -0.84 -9.49
C ALA A 59 -5.47 -0.67 -10.78
N TYR A 60 -4.18 -0.34 -10.67
CA TYR A 60 -3.27 -0.29 -11.79
C TYR A 60 -3.09 -1.65 -12.47
N LEU A 61 -2.81 -2.70 -11.69
CA LEU A 61 -2.69 -4.07 -12.22
C LEU A 61 -4.01 -4.58 -12.82
N ALA A 62 -5.15 -4.24 -12.21
CA ALA A 62 -6.46 -4.61 -12.71
C ALA A 62 -6.82 -3.91 -14.04
N ALA A 63 -6.27 -2.75 -14.32
CA ALA A 63 -6.41 -2.07 -15.61
C ALA A 63 -5.70 -2.83 -16.75
N ASN A 64 -4.81 -3.76 -16.41
CA ASN A 64 -4.14 -4.69 -17.32
C ASN A 64 -3.51 -4.01 -18.54
N SER A 65 -2.83 -2.87 -18.32
CA SER A 65 -2.03 -2.23 -19.36
C SER A 65 -0.87 -3.15 -19.79
N GLN A 66 -0.35 -2.97 -21.00
CA GLN A 66 0.82 -3.71 -21.46
C GLN A 66 1.97 -3.56 -20.47
N GLN A 67 2.21 -2.36 -19.98
CA GLN A 67 3.28 -2.08 -19.01
C GLN A 67 3.06 -2.76 -17.66
N SER A 68 1.81 -2.93 -17.21
CA SER A 68 1.51 -3.58 -15.94
C SER A 68 1.96 -5.04 -15.88
N GLN A 69 2.16 -5.69 -17.02
CA GLN A 69 2.67 -7.07 -17.13
C GLN A 69 4.16 -7.17 -16.72
N ASN A 70 4.89 -6.05 -16.76
CA ASN A 70 6.28 -5.98 -16.31
C ASN A 70 6.41 -5.78 -14.79
N VAL A 71 5.30 -5.63 -14.07
CA VAL A 71 5.32 -5.60 -12.60
C VAL A 71 5.45 -7.02 -12.07
N THR A 72 6.58 -7.31 -11.44
CA THR A 72 6.91 -8.64 -10.93
C THR A 72 6.63 -8.81 -9.44
N LYS A 73 6.72 -7.71 -8.68
CA LYS A 73 6.50 -7.70 -7.23
C LYS A 73 5.69 -6.47 -6.81
N VAL A 74 4.82 -6.67 -5.84
CA VAL A 74 4.13 -5.58 -5.12
C VAL A 74 4.39 -5.76 -3.64
N ILE A 75 4.95 -4.75 -2.99
CA ILE A 75 5.25 -4.73 -1.57
C ILE A 75 4.38 -3.65 -0.94
N THR A 76 3.53 -4.03 0.00
CA THR A 76 2.60 -3.10 0.64
C THR A 76 2.88 -2.96 2.13
N LEU A 77 2.83 -1.74 2.64
CA LEU A 77 3.02 -1.38 4.04
C LEU A 77 1.70 -0.84 4.59
N GLY A 78 1.06 -1.57 5.48
CA GLY A 78 -0.18 -1.16 6.13
C GLY A 78 -1.33 -0.90 5.15
N THR A 79 -1.42 -1.64 4.05
CA THR A 79 -2.51 -1.47 3.07
C THR A 79 -3.74 -2.26 3.50
N PRO A 80 -4.92 -1.62 3.62
CA PRO A 80 -6.16 -2.30 3.97
C PRO A 80 -6.77 -3.00 2.74
N HIS A 81 -6.21 -4.11 2.32
CA HIS A 81 -6.61 -4.86 1.12
C HIS A 81 -8.05 -5.35 1.15
N LYS A 82 -8.61 -5.60 2.34
CA LYS A 82 -10.02 -5.99 2.54
C LYS A 82 -10.96 -4.80 2.77
N GLY A 83 -10.51 -3.59 2.45
CA GLY A 83 -11.20 -2.36 2.76
C GLY A 83 -10.87 -1.83 4.17
N SER A 84 -11.04 -0.53 4.36
CA SER A 84 -10.67 0.16 5.60
C SER A 84 -11.81 0.22 6.59
N HIS A 85 -11.62 -0.32 7.79
CA HIS A 85 -12.57 -0.21 8.90
C HIS A 85 -12.78 1.24 9.34
N ILE A 86 -11.71 2.03 9.38
CA ILE A 86 -11.78 3.46 9.67
C ILE A 86 -12.60 4.19 8.62
N ALA A 87 -12.34 3.95 7.32
CA ALA A 87 -13.08 4.60 6.25
C ALA A 87 -14.58 4.28 6.32
N ARG A 88 -14.94 3.00 6.54
CA ARG A 88 -16.34 2.59 6.76
C ARG A 88 -17.01 3.29 7.94
N ARG A 89 -16.31 3.40 9.07
CA ARG A 89 -16.82 4.10 10.27
C ARG A 89 -16.97 5.59 10.05
N MET A 90 -16.04 6.22 9.34
CA MET A 90 -16.13 7.65 9.00
C MET A 90 -17.32 7.91 8.07
N GLN A 91 -17.53 7.06 7.06
CA GLN A 91 -18.67 7.15 6.17
C GLN A 91 -20.00 7.01 6.94
N GLN A 92 -20.13 6.01 7.80
CA GLN A 92 -21.33 5.81 8.64
C GLN A 92 -21.67 7.00 9.54
N LYS A 93 -20.67 7.82 9.91
CA LYS A 93 -20.85 9.04 10.71
C LYS A 93 -21.03 10.30 9.86
N GLY A 94 -21.15 10.20 8.54
CA GLY A 94 -21.34 11.33 7.63
C GLY A 94 -20.08 12.15 7.35
N PHE A 95 -18.89 11.57 7.56
CA PHE A 95 -17.60 12.23 7.30
C PHE A 95 -17.02 11.90 5.91
N ASP A 96 -17.84 11.45 4.98
CA ASP A 96 -17.49 11.08 3.62
C ASP A 96 -16.82 12.22 2.83
N VAL A 97 -17.16 13.48 3.16
CA VAL A 97 -16.54 14.68 2.55
C VAL A 97 -15.02 14.69 2.70
N PHE A 98 -14.49 14.10 3.78
CA PHE A 98 -13.05 14.02 4.01
C PHE A 98 -12.37 12.89 3.22
N LEU A 99 -13.12 11.90 2.79
CA LEU A 99 -12.59 10.77 2.01
C LEU A 99 -12.65 11.02 0.49
N LYS A 100 -13.58 11.89 0.04
CA LYS A 100 -13.77 12.26 -1.38
C LYS A 100 -13.65 11.03 -2.33
N ASN A 101 -12.89 11.17 -3.40
CA ASN A 101 -12.72 10.12 -4.42
C ASN A 101 -11.84 8.94 -3.94
N SER A 102 -11.21 9.03 -2.76
CA SER A 102 -10.48 7.90 -2.18
C SER A 102 -11.40 6.81 -1.62
N VAL A 103 -12.68 7.12 -1.37
CA VAL A 103 -13.70 6.17 -0.87
C VAL A 103 -13.77 4.91 -1.73
N GLU A 104 -13.72 5.06 -3.05
CA GLU A 104 -13.77 3.93 -3.98
C GLU A 104 -12.66 2.89 -3.70
N PHE A 105 -11.45 3.36 -3.41
CA PHE A 105 -10.34 2.46 -3.07
C PHE A 105 -10.48 1.87 -1.66
N LEU A 106 -10.88 2.68 -0.69
CA LEU A 106 -10.86 2.31 0.72
C LEU A 106 -12.03 1.43 1.16
N LEU A 107 -13.15 1.48 0.44
CA LEU A 107 -14.36 0.71 0.79
C LEU A 107 -14.52 -0.56 -0.05
N THR A 108 -13.79 -0.71 -1.14
CA THR A 108 -13.88 -1.90 -1.99
C THR A 108 -13.38 -3.13 -1.23
N GLU A 109 -14.25 -4.11 -1.02
CA GLU A 109 -13.84 -5.42 -0.57
C GLU A 109 -13.22 -6.17 -1.74
N ASN A 110 -11.91 -6.27 -1.71
CA ASN A 110 -11.18 -7.00 -2.71
C ASN A 110 -10.94 -8.43 -2.22
N GLY A 111 -11.35 -9.38 -3.01
CA GLY A 111 -11.13 -10.81 -2.75
C GLY A 111 -9.65 -11.21 -2.80
N ASP A 112 -9.38 -12.29 -3.51
CA ASP A 112 -8.03 -12.83 -3.64
C ASP A 112 -7.09 -11.91 -4.44
N TRP A 113 -5.79 -12.22 -4.42
CA TRP A 113 -4.78 -11.60 -5.28
C TRP A 113 -4.69 -12.34 -6.61
N PRO A 114 -5.27 -11.82 -7.70
CA PRO A 114 -5.39 -12.56 -8.97
C PRO A 114 -4.25 -12.26 -9.96
N PHE A 115 -3.24 -11.50 -9.55
CA PHE A 115 -2.19 -11.02 -10.44
C PHE A 115 -0.95 -11.92 -10.44
N ASN A 116 -0.21 -11.95 -11.55
CA ASN A 116 1.07 -12.66 -11.67
C ASN A 116 2.16 -12.06 -10.79
N ALA A 117 2.10 -10.75 -10.53
CA ALA A 117 3.00 -10.07 -9.60
C ALA A 117 2.87 -10.66 -8.19
N LYS A 118 4.00 -11.01 -7.57
CA LYS A 118 4.01 -11.53 -6.18
C LYS A 118 3.68 -10.41 -5.20
N LEU A 119 2.68 -10.63 -4.34
CA LEU A 119 2.32 -9.69 -3.27
C LEU A 119 3.04 -10.05 -1.97
N TYR A 120 3.77 -9.09 -1.42
CA TYR A 120 4.34 -9.11 -0.07
C TYR A 120 3.62 -8.06 0.76
N SER A 121 2.90 -8.47 1.79
CA SER A 121 2.13 -7.56 2.63
C SER A 121 2.78 -7.41 4.00
N ILE A 122 3.16 -6.18 4.34
CA ILE A 122 3.74 -5.80 5.62
C ILE A 122 2.67 -5.13 6.46
N ALA A 123 2.51 -5.59 7.70
CA ALA A 123 1.61 -5.00 8.68
C ALA A 123 2.36 -4.53 9.92
N GLY A 124 1.76 -3.62 10.68
CA GLY A 124 2.20 -3.23 12.00
C GLY A 124 1.24 -3.72 13.07
N ASP A 125 1.73 -3.91 14.30
CA ASP A 125 0.92 -4.31 15.45
C ASP A 125 1.01 -3.36 16.64
N LEU A 126 1.67 -2.19 16.47
CA LEU A 126 1.75 -1.16 17.49
C LEU A 126 0.59 -0.15 17.31
N PRO A 127 -0.46 -0.20 18.16
CA PRO A 127 -1.72 0.50 17.94
C PRO A 127 -1.67 1.98 18.34
N ILE A 128 -0.78 2.75 17.73
CA ILE A 128 -0.69 4.20 17.94
C ILE A 128 -1.50 4.90 16.85
N GLY A 129 -2.71 5.39 17.17
CA GLY A 129 -3.61 6.07 16.24
C GLY A 129 -5.08 5.98 16.64
N LEU A 130 -5.99 6.02 15.68
CA LEU A 130 -7.43 6.03 15.89
C LEU A 130 -8.05 4.65 16.14
N MET A 131 -7.43 3.56 15.65
CA MET A 131 -8.01 2.21 15.75
C MET A 131 -8.27 1.73 17.18
N PRO A 132 -7.42 1.99 18.18
CA PRO A 132 -7.71 1.59 19.55
C PRO A 132 -9.01 2.15 20.08
N LEU A 133 -9.48 3.29 19.56
CA LEU A 133 -10.75 3.94 19.95
C LEU A 133 -11.95 3.36 19.18
N ILE A 134 -11.73 2.78 18.00
CA ILE A 134 -12.77 2.32 17.08
C ILE A 134 -12.99 0.82 17.17
N ALA A 135 -11.92 0.05 17.28
CA ALA A 135 -11.92 -1.42 17.27
C ALA A 135 -11.13 -1.97 18.47
N LYS A 136 -11.71 -1.82 19.66
CA LYS A 136 -11.09 -2.30 20.91
C LYS A 136 -10.79 -3.79 20.85
N GLY A 137 -9.57 -4.17 21.22
CA GLY A 137 -9.13 -5.57 21.27
C GLY A 137 -8.67 -6.16 19.93
N SER A 138 -8.74 -5.41 18.84
CA SER A 138 -8.24 -5.87 17.54
C SER A 138 -6.78 -5.47 17.34
N GLN A 139 -5.97 -6.36 16.77
CA GLN A 139 -4.57 -6.08 16.44
C GLN A 139 -4.49 -5.14 15.24
N SER A 140 -3.76 -4.03 15.41
CA SER A 140 -3.63 -2.99 14.37
C SER A 140 -2.34 -2.21 14.52
N ASP A 141 -1.96 -1.51 13.45
CA ASP A 141 -0.88 -0.52 13.46
C ASP A 141 -1.33 0.89 13.96
N GLY A 142 -2.57 0.99 14.46
CA GLY A 142 -3.21 2.24 14.88
C GLY A 142 -4.11 2.89 13.82
N THR A 143 -4.04 2.44 12.57
CA THR A 143 -4.85 2.93 11.45
C THR A 143 -5.53 1.80 10.68
N VAL A 144 -4.84 0.67 10.47
CA VAL A 144 -5.30 -0.49 9.70
C VAL A 144 -5.23 -1.72 10.59
N LEU A 145 -6.24 -2.57 10.53
CA LEU A 145 -6.23 -3.88 11.21
C LEU A 145 -5.27 -4.84 10.50
N ILE A 146 -4.56 -5.66 11.25
CA ILE A 146 -3.69 -6.70 10.65
C ILE A 146 -4.49 -7.58 9.68
N ASP A 147 -5.74 -7.89 10.02
CA ASP A 147 -6.59 -8.73 9.18
C ASP A 147 -7.00 -8.06 7.85
N GLU A 148 -7.08 -6.73 7.83
CA GLU A 148 -7.34 -5.97 6.61
C GLU A 148 -6.15 -6.02 5.62
N THR A 149 -4.94 -6.28 6.11
CA THR A 149 -3.73 -6.35 5.28
C THR A 149 -3.52 -7.72 4.62
N LYS A 150 -4.32 -8.72 4.98
CA LYS A 150 -4.17 -10.10 4.47
C LYS A 150 -5.05 -10.35 3.25
N LEU A 151 -4.47 -11.04 2.26
CA LEU A 151 -5.20 -11.57 1.10
C LEU A 151 -4.81 -13.02 0.83
N LYS A 152 -5.74 -13.81 0.32
CA LYS A 152 -5.40 -15.11 -0.26
C LYS A 152 -4.63 -14.89 -1.56
N GLY A 153 -3.62 -15.71 -1.81
CA GLY A 153 -2.74 -15.59 -2.98
C GLY A 153 -1.55 -14.65 -2.82
N MET A 154 -1.40 -13.96 -1.67
CA MET A 154 -0.16 -13.24 -1.36
C MET A 154 1.01 -14.22 -1.17
N ALA A 155 2.22 -13.81 -1.57
CA ALA A 155 3.43 -14.60 -1.42
C ALA A 155 3.89 -14.68 0.04
N GLU A 156 3.78 -13.56 0.78
CA GLU A 156 4.15 -13.49 2.19
C GLU A 156 3.35 -12.40 2.92
N HIS A 157 3.10 -12.62 4.22
CA HIS A 157 2.58 -11.62 5.15
C HIS A 157 3.51 -11.51 6.35
N LYS A 158 4.04 -10.32 6.60
CA LYS A 158 4.98 -10.09 7.71
C LYS A 158 4.50 -8.97 8.62
N VAL A 159 4.55 -9.21 9.94
CA VAL A 159 4.15 -8.25 10.95
C VAL A 159 5.37 -7.72 11.68
N PHE A 160 5.44 -6.40 11.87
CA PHE A 160 6.47 -5.73 12.68
C PHE A 160 5.81 -4.99 13.84
N HIS A 161 6.49 -4.91 14.98
CA HIS A 161 6.00 -4.12 16.12
C HIS A 161 6.21 -2.61 15.88
N LEU A 162 5.41 -2.08 14.95
CA LEU A 162 5.48 -0.71 14.44
C LEU A 162 4.09 -0.14 14.22
N SER A 163 3.96 1.17 14.34
CA SER A 163 2.74 1.89 13.99
C SER A 163 2.66 2.15 12.48
N HIS A 164 1.49 2.55 12.00
CA HIS A 164 1.20 2.81 10.60
C HIS A 164 2.23 3.70 9.90
N THR A 165 2.61 4.79 10.53
CA THR A 165 3.58 5.74 9.97
C THR A 165 5.02 5.30 10.23
N SER A 166 5.31 4.69 11.39
CA SER A 166 6.69 4.32 11.75
C SER A 166 7.27 3.21 10.87
N MET A 167 6.41 2.40 10.22
CA MET A 167 6.86 1.41 9.23
C MET A 167 7.68 2.04 8.10
N ILE A 168 7.33 3.25 7.67
CA ILE A 168 8.00 3.95 6.56
C ILE A 168 9.45 4.34 6.91
N TYR A 169 9.70 4.58 8.19
CA TYR A 169 11.01 5.06 8.69
C TYR A 169 11.84 3.95 9.35
N SER A 170 11.28 2.74 9.47
CA SER A 170 11.94 1.62 10.14
C SER A 170 13.06 1.02 9.29
N ARG A 171 14.27 0.99 9.83
CA ARG A 171 15.40 0.31 9.19
C ARG A 171 15.15 -1.18 8.97
N GLN A 172 14.43 -1.84 9.89
CA GLN A 172 14.08 -3.26 9.77
C GLN A 172 13.20 -3.50 8.55
N VAL A 173 12.18 -2.65 8.37
CA VAL A 173 11.28 -2.72 7.20
C VAL A 173 12.03 -2.38 5.92
N MET A 174 12.86 -1.34 5.92
CA MET A 174 13.66 -0.96 4.76
C MET A 174 14.61 -2.09 4.31
N ASN A 175 15.33 -2.71 5.26
CA ASN A 175 16.23 -3.83 4.95
C ASN A 175 15.45 -5.02 4.39
N TYR A 176 14.31 -5.35 4.98
CA TYR A 176 13.47 -6.42 4.48
C TYR A 176 12.96 -6.14 3.05
N ILE A 177 12.59 -4.89 2.73
CA ILE A 177 12.21 -4.52 1.37
C ILE A 177 13.39 -4.67 0.40
N VAL A 178 14.59 -4.26 0.80
CA VAL A 178 15.80 -4.45 -0.01
C VAL A 178 16.04 -5.95 -0.29
N GLU A 179 15.96 -6.81 0.73
CA GLU A 179 16.10 -8.28 0.59
C GLU A 179 15.07 -8.87 -0.39
N LEU A 180 13.87 -8.32 -0.46
CA LEU A 180 12.85 -8.77 -1.40
C LEU A 180 13.12 -8.31 -2.84
N LEU A 181 13.86 -7.22 -3.02
CA LEU A 181 14.06 -6.58 -4.32
C LEU A 181 15.38 -6.96 -5.00
N VAL A 182 16.40 -7.22 -4.21
CA VAL A 182 17.76 -7.59 -4.64
C VAL A 182 17.99 -9.07 -4.39
#